data_445cec4f72560825729d71757d693dc1
#
_entry.id   445cec4f72560825729d71757d693dc1
#
_cell.length_a   1.000
_cell.length_b   1.000
_cell.length_c   1.000
_cell.angle_alpha   90.00
_cell.angle_beta   90.00
_cell.angle_gamma   90.00
#
_symmetry.space_group_name_H-M   'P 1'
#
loop_
_entity.id
_entity.type
_entity.pdbx_description
1 polymer ?
#
loop_
_entity_poly.entity_id
_entity_poly.type
_entity_poly.pdbx_seq_one_letter_code
_entity_poly.pdbx_strand_id
1 'polypeptide(L)'
;MRAAIIDSSPLIFLSHLDLATKLAEFFRVVYVPSLVQQEVNRKHRFRYRLNKLYATGLFQRCHASNQTNRKLMEEYLGPGEAEALTQGQERGIRFFIGDERRARNYAMNMGICPIGTARLLARLNIEGYAENPRILIKRLRLELNCRIADDVVEAAIKEAPKPIIGPDY
;
A
#
# COMPACT_ATOMS: atom_id res chain seq x y z
N MET A 1 11.35 6.16 -12.45
CA MET A 1 10.64 7.08 -11.52
C MET A 1 10.13 6.28 -10.34
N ARG A 2 10.43 6.65 -9.09
CA ARG A 2 9.97 5.93 -7.89
C ARG A 2 8.48 6.17 -7.63
N ALA A 3 7.64 5.40 -8.31
CA ALA A 3 6.19 5.43 -8.18
C ALA A 3 5.69 4.13 -7.56
N ALA A 4 4.67 4.21 -6.71
CA ALA A 4 3.96 3.05 -6.18
C ALA A 4 2.46 3.16 -6.48
N ILE A 5 1.79 2.02 -6.43
CA ILE A 5 0.34 1.95 -6.40
C ILE A 5 -0.09 1.30 -5.10
N ILE A 6 -1.14 1.80 -4.46
CA ILE A 6 -1.53 1.39 -3.11
C ILE A 6 -2.93 0.80 -3.07
N ASP A 7 -3.08 -0.27 -2.31
CA ASP A 7 -4.38 -0.87 -1.98
C ASP A 7 -5.05 -0.19 -0.78
N SER A 8 -6.33 -0.49 -0.56
CA SER A 8 -7.18 0.15 0.45
C SER A 8 -6.69 -0.09 1.89
N SER A 9 -6.31 -1.32 2.23
CA SER A 9 -5.91 -1.65 3.60
C SER A 9 -4.66 -0.90 4.08
N PRO A 10 -3.52 -0.92 3.35
CA PRO A 10 -2.36 -0.11 3.71
C PRO A 10 -2.65 1.39 3.76
N LEU A 11 -3.44 1.90 2.81
CA LEU A 11 -3.82 3.31 2.79
C LEU A 11 -4.60 3.72 4.04
N ILE A 12 -5.57 2.89 4.46
CA ILE A 12 -6.34 3.09 5.68
C ILE A 12 -5.43 3.01 6.91
N PHE A 13 -4.58 1.99 7.01
CA PHE A 13 -3.71 1.78 8.17
C PHE A 13 -2.71 2.92 8.34
N LEU A 14 -2.00 3.27 7.29
CA LEU A 14 -1.03 4.38 7.32
C LEU A 14 -1.70 5.74 7.58
N SER A 15 -2.91 5.96 7.01
CA SER A 15 -3.69 7.17 7.29
C SER A 15 -4.16 7.23 8.75
N HIS A 16 -4.55 6.10 9.34
CA HIS A 16 -4.98 6.02 10.74
C HIS A 16 -3.84 6.33 11.71
N LEU A 17 -2.63 5.91 11.37
CA LEU A 17 -1.42 6.16 12.14
C LEU A 17 -0.78 7.54 11.87
N ASP A 18 -1.36 8.36 10.98
CA ASP A 18 -0.81 9.63 10.49
C ASP A 18 0.58 9.48 9.82
N LEU A 19 0.86 8.28 9.26
CA LEU A 19 2.13 7.94 8.62
C LEU A 19 2.07 7.91 7.07
N ALA A 20 0.89 8.09 6.47
CA ALA A 20 0.75 7.99 5.02
C ALA A 20 1.64 8.97 4.26
N THR A 21 1.80 10.21 4.74
CA THR A 21 2.67 11.21 4.11
C THR A 21 4.15 10.86 4.17
N LYS A 22 4.56 9.96 5.09
CA LYS A 22 5.94 9.48 5.21
C LYS A 22 6.34 8.53 4.08
N LEU A 23 5.39 8.11 3.24
CA LEU A 23 5.72 7.42 1.99
C LEU A 23 6.54 8.29 1.03
N ALA A 24 6.59 9.61 1.22
CA ALA A 24 7.47 10.53 0.49
C ALA A 24 8.96 10.20 0.66
N GLU A 25 9.36 9.53 1.74
CA GLU A 25 10.74 9.07 1.95
C GLU A 25 11.16 8.00 0.92
N PHE A 26 10.17 7.28 0.36
CA PHE A 26 10.42 6.17 -0.57
C PHE A 26 9.95 6.47 -2.00
N PHE A 27 8.84 7.19 -2.16
CA PHE A 27 8.18 7.38 -3.44
C PHE A 27 7.96 8.86 -3.76
N ARG A 28 8.09 9.22 -5.03
CA ARG A 28 7.72 10.55 -5.53
C ARG A 28 6.22 10.69 -5.75
N VAL A 29 5.56 9.58 -6.06
CA VAL A 29 4.11 9.52 -6.28
C VAL A 29 3.57 8.18 -5.83
N VAL A 30 2.41 8.21 -5.18
CA VAL A 30 1.63 7.04 -4.80
C VAL A 30 0.27 7.13 -5.49
N TYR A 31 0.02 6.22 -6.41
CA TYR A 31 -1.24 6.16 -7.13
C TYR A 31 -2.32 5.44 -6.31
N VAL A 32 -3.50 6.03 -6.28
CA VAL A 32 -4.68 5.50 -5.60
C VAL A 32 -5.73 5.16 -6.67
N PRO A 33 -5.97 3.86 -6.96
CA PRO A 33 -6.99 3.44 -7.90
C PRO A 33 -8.38 3.92 -7.53
N SER A 34 -9.25 4.11 -8.50
CA SER A 34 -10.61 4.63 -8.26
C SER A 34 -11.46 3.71 -7.40
N LEU A 35 -11.33 2.39 -7.55
CA LEU A 35 -12.04 1.43 -6.69
C LEU A 35 -11.47 1.41 -5.27
N VAL A 36 -10.17 1.53 -5.09
CA VAL A 36 -9.54 1.71 -3.78
C VAL A 36 -10.06 2.98 -3.12
N GLN A 37 -10.13 4.09 -3.85
CA GLN A 37 -10.71 5.34 -3.34
C GLN A 37 -12.16 5.15 -2.89
N GLN A 38 -12.97 4.42 -3.65
CA GLN A 38 -14.36 4.13 -3.29
C GLN A 38 -14.45 3.33 -1.99
N GLU A 39 -13.61 2.30 -1.83
CA GLU A 39 -13.56 1.49 -0.60
C GLU A 39 -13.17 2.34 0.61
N VAL A 40 -12.16 3.18 0.49
CA VAL A 40 -11.73 4.10 1.57
C VAL A 40 -12.84 5.09 1.91
N ASN A 41 -13.53 5.64 0.91
CA ASN A 41 -14.60 6.61 1.10
C ASN A 41 -15.85 6.03 1.79
N ARG A 42 -16.13 4.72 1.65
CA ARG A 42 -17.20 4.05 2.39
C ARG A 42 -16.98 4.09 3.90
N LYS A 43 -15.75 4.20 4.32
CA LYS A 43 -15.38 4.41 5.73
C LYS A 43 -15.30 5.92 6.00
N HIS A 44 -16.42 6.57 6.30
CA HIS A 44 -16.59 8.03 6.39
C HIS A 44 -15.44 8.79 7.07
N ARG A 45 -14.87 8.25 8.15
CA ARG A 45 -13.75 8.87 8.87
C ARG A 45 -12.46 9.01 8.04
N PHE A 46 -12.26 8.18 7.00
CA PHE A 46 -11.08 8.21 6.14
C PHE A 46 -11.24 9.10 4.90
N ARG A 47 -12.48 9.42 4.51
CA ARG A 47 -12.75 10.30 3.36
C ARG A 47 -12.06 11.66 3.48
N TYR A 48 -12.16 12.29 4.66
CA TYR A 48 -11.49 13.58 4.91
C TYR A 48 -9.97 13.45 4.90
N ARG A 49 -9.43 12.37 5.48
CA ARG A 49 -7.98 12.10 5.48
C ARG A 49 -7.45 11.89 4.06
N LEU A 50 -8.17 11.14 3.23
CA LEU A 50 -7.79 10.91 1.84
C LEU A 50 -7.73 12.21 1.03
N ASN A 51 -8.69 13.13 1.22
CA ASN A 51 -8.66 14.44 0.57
C ASN A 51 -7.43 15.26 0.98
N LYS A 52 -7.04 15.22 2.25
CA LYS A 52 -5.81 15.85 2.72
C LYS A 52 -4.57 15.23 2.08
N LEU A 53 -4.53 13.91 1.90
CA LEU A 53 -3.42 13.23 1.23
C LEU A 53 -3.28 13.67 -0.22
N TYR A 54 -4.37 13.80 -0.96
CA TYR A 54 -4.33 14.33 -2.33
C TYR A 54 -3.78 15.77 -2.40
N ALA A 55 -4.09 16.60 -1.41
CA ALA A 55 -3.60 17.97 -1.34
C ALA A 55 -2.07 18.05 -1.15
N THR A 56 -1.40 16.98 -0.69
CA THR A 56 0.07 16.94 -0.57
C THR A 56 0.79 16.83 -1.91
N GLY A 57 0.09 16.44 -2.98
CA GLY A 57 0.69 16.12 -4.28
C GLY A 57 1.39 14.76 -4.36
N LEU A 58 1.68 14.11 -3.21
CA LEU A 58 2.26 12.76 -3.16
C LEU A 58 1.28 11.71 -3.67
N PHE A 59 0.00 11.83 -3.29
CA PHE A 59 -1.05 10.89 -3.68
C PHE A 59 -1.78 11.39 -4.92
N GLN A 60 -1.96 10.51 -5.91
CA GLN A 60 -2.64 10.84 -7.16
C GLN A 60 -3.69 9.78 -7.51
N ARG A 61 -4.84 10.22 -8.00
CA ARG A 61 -5.89 9.33 -8.47
C ARG A 61 -5.49 8.68 -9.78
N CYS A 62 -5.88 7.43 -9.95
CA CYS A 62 -5.76 6.72 -11.22
C CYS A 62 -6.96 5.79 -11.45
N HIS A 63 -7.11 5.33 -12.68
CA HIS A 63 -8.14 4.37 -13.08
C HIS A 63 -7.57 3.46 -14.16
N ALA A 64 -8.02 2.20 -14.20
CA ALA A 64 -7.59 1.24 -15.21
C ALA A 64 -8.29 1.51 -16.54
N SER A 65 -7.52 1.57 -17.61
CA SER A 65 -8.02 1.71 -18.98
C SER A 65 -8.42 0.35 -19.55
N ASN A 66 -7.63 -0.70 -19.28
CA ASN A 66 -7.90 -2.06 -19.73
C ASN A 66 -8.91 -2.78 -18.83
N GLN A 67 -10.20 -2.54 -19.08
CA GLN A 67 -11.30 -3.13 -18.32
C GLN A 67 -11.37 -4.66 -18.46
N THR A 68 -10.95 -5.21 -19.60
CA THR A 68 -10.94 -6.66 -19.83
C THR A 68 -9.91 -7.32 -18.91
N ASN A 69 -8.69 -6.83 -18.88
CA ASN A 69 -7.64 -7.35 -18.01
C ASN A 69 -8.02 -7.22 -16.52
N ARG A 70 -8.57 -6.07 -16.12
CA ARG A 70 -9.07 -5.86 -14.76
C ARG A 70 -10.12 -6.92 -14.37
N LYS A 71 -11.12 -7.16 -15.22
CA LYS A 71 -12.18 -8.15 -14.96
C LYS A 71 -11.63 -9.58 -14.85
N LEU A 72 -10.65 -9.95 -15.66
CA LEU A 72 -10.00 -11.26 -15.55
C LEU A 72 -9.26 -11.41 -14.21
N MET A 73 -8.61 -10.36 -13.73
CA MET A 73 -7.96 -10.38 -12.42
C MET A 73 -8.97 -10.45 -11.27
N GLU A 74 -10.18 -9.89 -11.41
CA GLU A 74 -11.24 -9.95 -10.40
C GLU A 74 -11.76 -11.38 -10.14
N GLU A 75 -11.48 -12.34 -11.00
CA GLU A 75 -11.77 -13.76 -10.74
C GLU A 75 -10.94 -14.31 -9.57
N TYR A 76 -9.79 -13.70 -9.28
CA TYR A 76 -8.82 -14.17 -8.29
C TYR A 76 -8.55 -13.17 -7.16
N LEU A 77 -8.84 -11.90 -7.40
CA LEU A 77 -8.50 -10.77 -6.52
C LEU A 77 -9.74 -9.93 -6.21
N GLY A 78 -9.66 -9.12 -5.16
CA GLY A 78 -10.68 -8.08 -4.93
C GLY A 78 -10.66 -7.01 -6.04
N PRO A 79 -11.79 -6.29 -6.27
CA PRO A 79 -11.89 -5.29 -7.33
C PRO A 79 -10.82 -4.18 -7.23
N GLY A 80 -10.51 -3.71 -6.01
CA GLY A 80 -9.49 -2.69 -5.77
C GLY A 80 -8.08 -3.18 -6.12
N GLU A 81 -7.75 -4.41 -5.71
CA GLU A 81 -6.48 -5.06 -6.02
C GLU A 81 -6.31 -5.30 -7.52
N ALA A 82 -7.35 -5.81 -8.18
CA ALA A 82 -7.35 -6.03 -9.62
C ALA A 82 -7.13 -4.72 -10.39
N GLU A 83 -7.80 -3.64 -9.99
CA GLU A 83 -7.58 -2.32 -10.59
C GLU A 83 -6.15 -1.81 -10.32
N ALA A 84 -5.65 -1.98 -9.09
CA ALA A 84 -4.29 -1.57 -8.73
C ALA A 84 -3.23 -2.27 -9.59
N LEU A 85 -3.31 -3.58 -9.74
CA LEU A 85 -2.34 -4.34 -10.51
C LEU A 85 -2.46 -4.08 -12.03
N THR A 86 -3.68 -3.93 -12.55
CA THR A 86 -3.89 -3.51 -13.95
C THR A 86 -3.24 -2.15 -14.21
N GLN A 87 -3.47 -1.16 -13.33
CA GLN A 87 -2.85 0.15 -13.42
C GLN A 87 -1.32 0.09 -13.29
N GLY A 88 -0.82 -0.77 -12.38
CA GLY A 88 0.61 -0.99 -12.23
C GLY A 88 1.25 -1.41 -13.55
N GLN A 89 0.63 -2.35 -14.24
CA GLN A 89 1.08 -2.84 -15.55
C GLN A 89 0.98 -1.77 -16.64
N GLU A 90 -0.18 -1.09 -16.76
CA GLU A 90 -0.42 -0.06 -17.78
C GLU A 90 0.57 1.11 -17.69
N ARG A 91 0.97 1.48 -16.47
CA ARG A 91 1.85 2.62 -16.20
C ARG A 91 3.33 2.25 -16.02
N GLY A 92 3.66 0.97 -16.07
CA GLY A 92 5.01 0.50 -15.77
C GLY A 92 5.43 0.79 -14.33
N ILE A 93 4.47 0.77 -13.38
CA ILE A 93 4.75 0.98 -11.96
C ILE A 93 5.31 -0.32 -11.39
N ARG A 94 6.47 -0.22 -10.72
CA ARG A 94 7.21 -1.37 -10.22
C ARG A 94 6.90 -1.75 -8.77
N PHE A 95 6.13 -0.95 -8.03
CA PHE A 95 5.85 -1.17 -6.62
C PHE A 95 4.35 -1.19 -6.34
N PHE A 96 3.91 -2.26 -5.67
CA PHE A 96 2.54 -2.42 -5.19
C PHE A 96 2.54 -2.45 -3.66
N ILE A 97 1.83 -1.53 -3.03
CA ILE A 97 1.66 -1.49 -1.58
C ILE A 97 0.36 -2.23 -1.25
N GLY A 98 0.49 -3.46 -0.71
CA GLY A 98 -0.64 -4.33 -0.41
C GLY A 98 -0.29 -5.40 0.61
N ASP A 99 -1.27 -5.81 1.42
CA ASP A 99 -1.09 -6.77 2.51
C ASP A 99 -1.63 -8.16 2.17
N GLU A 100 -2.60 -8.25 1.26
CA GLU A 100 -3.24 -9.52 0.91
C GLU A 100 -2.27 -10.45 0.15
N ARG A 101 -2.11 -11.66 0.66
CA ARG A 101 -1.14 -12.64 0.13
C ARG A 101 -1.35 -12.96 -1.34
N ARG A 102 -2.63 -13.12 -1.76
CA ARG A 102 -2.96 -13.41 -3.16
C ARG A 102 -2.52 -12.28 -4.10
N ALA A 103 -2.87 -11.05 -3.76
CA ALA A 103 -2.51 -9.87 -4.54
C ALA A 103 -0.98 -9.69 -4.62
N ARG A 104 -0.25 -9.93 -3.52
CA ARG A 104 1.21 -9.88 -3.48
C ARG A 104 1.85 -10.93 -4.40
N ASN A 105 1.35 -12.18 -4.38
CA ASN A 105 1.84 -13.24 -5.26
C ASN A 105 1.57 -12.89 -6.72
N TYR A 106 0.38 -12.36 -7.01
CA TYR A 106 0.00 -11.95 -8.36
C TYR A 106 0.91 -10.82 -8.86
N ALA A 107 1.17 -9.81 -8.02
CA ALA A 107 2.09 -8.71 -8.31
C ALA A 107 3.50 -9.23 -8.65
N MET A 108 4.06 -10.15 -7.86
CA MET A 108 5.37 -10.76 -8.13
C MET A 108 5.42 -11.46 -9.49
N ASN A 109 4.39 -12.22 -9.85
CA ASN A 109 4.29 -12.88 -11.15
C ASN A 109 4.22 -11.91 -12.33
N MET A 110 3.76 -10.68 -12.07
CA MET A 110 3.72 -9.59 -13.06
C MET A 110 5.00 -8.74 -13.07
N GLY A 111 6.03 -9.10 -12.28
CA GLY A 111 7.26 -8.31 -12.15
C GLY A 111 7.09 -7.02 -11.34
N ILE A 112 5.99 -6.91 -10.56
CA ILE A 112 5.71 -5.79 -9.65
C ILE A 112 6.13 -6.21 -8.24
N CYS A 113 6.99 -5.41 -7.59
CA CYS A 113 7.49 -5.68 -6.24
C CYS A 113 6.43 -5.33 -5.18
N PRO A 114 5.89 -6.30 -4.43
CA PRO A 114 4.91 -6.02 -3.39
C PRO A 114 5.59 -5.60 -2.09
N ILE A 115 5.04 -4.57 -1.45
CA ILE A 115 5.49 -4.04 -0.17
C ILE A 115 4.31 -4.05 0.80
N GLY A 116 4.43 -4.76 1.93
CA GLY A 116 3.38 -4.82 2.95
C GLY A 116 3.49 -3.67 3.96
N THR A 117 2.38 -3.38 4.65
CA THR A 117 2.30 -2.37 5.71
C THR A 117 3.35 -2.61 6.80
N ALA A 118 3.51 -3.85 7.28
CA ALA A 118 4.51 -4.17 8.30
C ALA A 118 5.93 -3.79 7.87
N ARG A 119 6.29 -4.02 6.59
CA ARG A 119 7.60 -3.66 6.04
C ARG A 119 7.81 -2.15 5.99
N LEU A 120 6.78 -1.39 5.62
CA LEU A 120 6.82 0.08 5.62
C LEU A 120 6.96 0.62 7.05
N LEU A 121 6.18 0.12 8.01
CA LEU A 121 6.25 0.54 9.40
C LEU A 121 7.61 0.23 10.02
N ALA A 122 8.18 -0.95 9.75
CA ALA A 122 9.49 -1.34 10.23
C ALA A 122 10.60 -0.44 9.66
N ARG A 123 10.51 -0.08 8.40
CA ARG A 123 11.47 0.85 7.81
C ARG A 123 11.32 2.27 8.35
N LEU A 124 10.09 2.77 8.46
CA LEU A 124 9.82 4.09 9.04
C LEU A 124 10.26 4.18 10.50
N ASN A 125 10.21 3.08 11.26
CA ASN A 125 10.75 3.03 12.61
C ASN A 125 12.28 3.22 12.62
N ILE A 126 13.02 2.57 11.74
CA ILE A 126 14.49 2.76 11.62
C ILE A 126 14.83 4.20 11.23
N GLU A 127 14.03 4.82 10.34
CA GLU A 127 14.22 6.22 9.94
C GLU A 127 13.78 7.23 11.04
N GLY A 128 13.25 6.75 12.18
CA GLY A 128 12.81 7.59 13.28
C GLY A 128 11.44 8.28 13.11
N TYR A 129 10.67 7.89 12.09
CA TYR A 129 9.35 8.46 11.81
C TYR A 129 8.20 7.72 12.47
N ALA A 130 8.40 6.50 12.94
CA ALA A 130 7.35 5.65 13.48
C ALA A 130 7.79 4.97 14.78
N GLU A 131 6.81 4.66 15.63
CA GLU A 131 7.00 3.81 16.79
C GLU A 131 7.29 2.35 16.38
N ASN A 132 7.63 1.51 17.38
CA ASN A 132 7.89 0.09 17.16
C ASN A 132 6.74 -0.59 16.39
N PRO A 133 7.02 -1.29 15.28
CA PRO A 133 6.00 -1.93 14.45
C PRO A 133 5.06 -2.87 15.22
N ARG A 134 5.56 -3.58 16.24
CA ARG A 134 4.73 -4.46 17.09
C ARG A 134 3.62 -3.68 17.80
N ILE A 135 3.95 -2.49 18.31
CA ILE A 135 3.00 -1.60 19.00
C ILE A 135 1.96 -1.10 17.99
N LEU A 136 2.42 -0.61 16.84
CA LEU A 136 1.54 -0.06 15.81
C LEU A 136 0.60 -1.11 15.23
N ILE A 137 1.09 -2.32 14.93
CA ILE A 137 0.25 -3.42 14.42
C ILE A 137 -0.76 -3.88 15.49
N LYS A 138 -0.37 -3.97 16.77
CA LYS A 138 -1.30 -4.27 17.85
C LYS A 138 -2.41 -3.23 17.93
N ARG A 139 -2.09 -1.96 17.83
CA ARG A 139 -3.07 -0.86 17.79
C ARG A 139 -4.00 -1.00 16.58
N LEU A 140 -3.47 -1.27 15.38
CA LEU A 140 -4.27 -1.49 14.17
C LEU A 140 -5.20 -2.69 14.29
N ARG A 141 -4.78 -3.77 14.95
CA ARG A 141 -5.63 -4.94 15.23
C ARG A 141 -6.82 -4.58 16.12
N LEU A 142 -6.58 -3.83 17.18
CA LEU A 142 -7.62 -3.41 18.12
C LEU A 142 -8.61 -2.40 17.52
N GLU A 143 -8.11 -1.45 16.74
CA GLU A 143 -8.90 -0.31 16.26
C GLU A 143 -9.50 -0.52 14.86
N LEU A 144 -8.88 -1.37 14.02
CA LEU A 144 -9.22 -1.55 12.60
C LEU A 144 -9.35 -3.00 12.14
N ASN A 145 -9.30 -3.97 13.03
CA ASN A 145 -9.33 -5.40 12.65
C ASN A 145 -8.21 -5.79 11.65
N CYS A 146 -7.04 -5.19 11.77
CA CYS A 146 -5.89 -5.55 10.95
C CYS A 146 -5.53 -7.03 11.13
N ARG A 147 -5.30 -7.76 10.04
CA ARG A 147 -5.02 -9.21 10.07
C ARG A 147 -3.56 -9.56 9.78
N ILE A 148 -2.63 -8.61 9.91
CA ILE A 148 -1.21 -8.87 9.75
C ILE A 148 -0.73 -9.75 10.91
N ALA A 149 -0.19 -10.93 10.62
CA ALA A 149 0.25 -11.91 11.60
C ALA A 149 1.59 -11.51 12.25
N ASP A 150 1.90 -12.09 13.43
CA ASP A 150 3.11 -11.72 14.18
C ASP A 150 4.39 -12.14 13.47
N ASP A 151 4.40 -13.29 12.82
CA ASP A 151 5.53 -13.76 12.01
C ASP A 151 5.87 -12.81 10.84
N VAL A 152 4.84 -12.20 10.23
CA VAL A 152 5.01 -11.18 9.19
C VAL A 152 5.64 -9.91 9.78
N VAL A 153 5.24 -9.51 10.99
CA VAL A 153 5.82 -8.35 11.69
C VAL A 153 7.28 -8.61 12.02
N GLU A 154 7.61 -9.80 12.57
CA GLU A 154 8.98 -10.17 12.91
C GLU A 154 9.88 -10.25 11.67
N ALA A 155 9.40 -10.84 10.58
CA ALA A 155 10.12 -10.85 9.31
C ALA A 155 10.39 -9.42 8.79
N ALA A 156 9.38 -8.55 8.87
CA ALA A 156 9.51 -7.16 8.45
C ALA A 156 10.55 -6.39 9.26
N ILE A 157 10.60 -6.60 10.58
CA ILE A 157 11.59 -5.98 11.48
C ILE A 157 12.99 -6.48 11.14
N LYS A 158 13.18 -7.78 10.92
CA LYS A 158 14.46 -8.37 10.52
C LYS A 158 14.97 -7.81 9.19
N GLU A 159 14.08 -7.54 8.26
CA GLU A 159 14.43 -6.98 6.94
C GLU A 159 14.55 -5.45 6.95
N ALA A 160 14.08 -4.77 7.98
CA ALA A 160 14.00 -3.31 8.04
C ALA A 160 15.32 -2.58 7.72
N PRO A 161 16.52 -3.07 8.06
CA PRO A 161 17.77 -2.44 7.66
C PRO A 161 17.98 -2.35 6.15
N LYS A 162 17.39 -3.28 5.37
CA LYS A 162 17.46 -3.23 3.91
C LYS A 162 16.56 -2.12 3.38
N PRO A 163 16.98 -1.36 2.36
CA PRO A 163 16.15 -0.32 1.76
C PRO A 163 14.83 -0.89 1.21
N ILE A 164 13.77 -0.09 1.22
CA ILE A 164 12.49 -0.43 0.59
C ILE A 164 12.68 -0.58 -0.92
N ILE A 165 13.48 0.30 -1.48
CA ILE A 165 13.81 0.33 -2.91
C ILE A 165 15.29 0.04 -3.02
N GLY A 166 15.64 -1.05 -3.69
CA GLY A 166 17.03 -1.41 -3.94
C GLY A 166 17.73 -0.45 -4.91
N PRO A 167 19.07 -0.53 -5.02
CA PRO A 167 19.85 0.36 -5.87
C PRO A 167 19.51 0.22 -7.37
N ASP A 168 18.94 -0.91 -7.78
CA ASP A 168 18.61 -1.22 -9.19
C ASP A 168 17.24 -0.70 -9.65
N TYR A 169 16.57 0.12 -8.83
CA TYR A 169 15.22 0.64 -9.12
C TYR A 169 15.15 2.15 -9.25
#